data_5792d3811c494f0fd9a7f29989ae3883
#
_entry.id   5792d3811c494f0fd9a7f29989ae3883
#
_cell.length_a   1.000
_cell.length_b   1.000
_cell.length_c   1.000
_cell.angle_alpha   90.00
_cell.angle_beta   90.00
_cell.angle_gamma   90.00
#
_symmetry.space_group_name_H-M   'P 1'
#
loop_
_entity.id
_entity.type
_entity.pdbx_description
1 polymer ?
#
loop_
_entity_poly.entity_id
_entity_poly.type
_entity_poly.pdbx_seq_one_letter_code
_entity_poly.pdbx_strand_id
1 'polypeptide(L)'
;MSTNNQPLAFFYDRHATPSTGILQVRLEACREYAAELRYEVAGEWIDRGDDALSDDRRPQFDAMLDALAGASVDRTVLCLINGWDRLSRDPGRCGHFRYRIHMAGGWTETTTGEDDRPGSTRPRALTAFPFAVVPEAAS
;
A
#
# COMPACT_ATOMS: atom_id res chain seq x y z
N MET A 1 29.79 4.97 -7.48
CA MET A 1 28.78 4.58 -6.64
C MET A 1 27.47 4.46 -7.35
N SER A 2 26.85 3.49 -7.01
CA SER A 2 25.60 3.30 -7.64
C SER A 2 24.55 4.08 -6.91
N THR A 3 23.86 4.86 -7.63
CA THR A 3 22.72 5.50 -7.07
C THR A 3 21.53 4.66 -7.38
N ASN A 4 20.92 4.15 -6.36
CA ASN A 4 19.73 3.37 -6.57
C ASN A 4 18.55 4.31 -6.59
N ASN A 5 18.09 4.62 -7.80
CA ASN A 5 16.95 5.49 -7.99
C ASN A 5 15.62 4.74 -8.02
N GLN A 6 15.69 3.41 -7.86
CA GLN A 6 14.45 2.62 -7.86
C GLN A 6 13.65 2.92 -6.61
N PRO A 7 12.35 3.14 -6.75
CA PRO A 7 11.50 3.22 -5.59
C PRO A 7 11.52 1.91 -4.81
N LEU A 8 11.39 2.02 -3.51
CA LEU A 8 11.40 0.88 -2.62
C LEU A 8 9.97 0.56 -2.24
N ALA A 9 9.52 -0.63 -2.58
CA ALA A 9 8.14 -1.05 -2.40
C ALA A 9 7.98 -1.90 -1.16
N PHE A 10 7.06 -1.49 -0.30
CA PHE A 10 6.73 -2.19 0.93
C PHE A 10 5.39 -2.87 0.70
N PHE A 11 5.38 -4.20 0.64
CA PHE A 11 4.15 -4.95 0.38
C PHE A 11 3.34 -5.09 1.65
N TYR A 12 2.06 -4.76 1.57
CA TYR A 12 1.17 -4.95 2.70
C TYR A 12 -0.04 -5.78 2.28
N ASP A 13 -0.47 -6.67 3.16
CA ASP A 13 -1.70 -7.43 2.97
C ASP A 13 -2.31 -7.72 4.33
N ARG A 14 -3.59 -8.02 4.32
CA ARG A 14 -4.28 -8.55 5.48
C ARG A 14 -4.97 -9.84 5.04
N HIS A 15 -4.89 -10.86 5.87
CA HIS A 15 -5.38 -12.18 5.51
C HIS A 15 -6.03 -12.83 6.70
N ALA A 16 -7.36 -12.77 6.75
CA ALA A 16 -8.11 -13.24 7.91
C ALA A 16 -8.34 -14.75 7.90
N THR A 17 -8.37 -15.37 6.73
CA THR A 17 -8.69 -16.79 6.65
C THR A 17 -7.46 -17.64 6.82
N PRO A 18 -7.61 -18.90 7.29
CA PRO A 18 -6.46 -19.79 7.42
C PRO A 18 -5.90 -20.27 6.08
N SER A 19 -6.68 -20.20 5.00
CA SER A 19 -6.19 -20.63 3.69
C SER A 19 -5.12 -19.69 3.20
N THR A 20 -4.00 -20.23 2.72
CA THR A 20 -2.89 -19.43 2.27
C THR A 20 -2.81 -19.28 0.76
N GLY A 21 -3.64 -19.99 0.02
CA GLY A 21 -3.55 -19.96 -1.44
C GLY A 21 -3.78 -18.58 -2.02
N ILE A 22 -4.85 -17.92 -1.57
CA ILE A 22 -5.19 -16.60 -2.10
C ILE A 22 -4.16 -15.56 -1.69
N LEU A 23 -3.61 -15.70 -0.49
CA LEU A 23 -2.57 -14.78 -0.04
C LEU A 23 -1.34 -14.88 -0.94
N GLN A 24 -0.92 -16.10 -1.27
CA GLN A 24 0.23 -16.28 -2.13
C GLN A 24 -0.01 -15.72 -3.53
N VAL A 25 -1.23 -15.85 -4.05
CA VAL A 25 -1.59 -15.27 -5.35
C VAL A 25 -1.44 -13.76 -5.29
N ARG A 26 -1.93 -13.14 -4.22
CA ARG A 26 -1.83 -11.68 -4.10
C ARG A 26 -0.39 -11.21 -3.95
N LEU A 27 0.42 -11.93 -3.17
CA LEU A 27 1.81 -11.56 -2.99
C LEU A 27 2.60 -11.73 -4.29
N GLU A 28 2.29 -12.78 -5.05
CA GLU A 28 2.94 -12.98 -6.33
C GLU A 28 2.58 -11.85 -7.29
N ALA A 29 1.33 -11.39 -7.28
CA ALA A 29 0.94 -10.26 -8.10
C ALA A 29 1.73 -9.00 -7.73
N CYS A 30 1.98 -8.80 -6.45
CA CYS A 30 2.80 -7.68 -6.00
C CYS A 30 4.23 -7.81 -6.50
N ARG A 31 4.80 -9.02 -6.43
CA ARG A 31 6.17 -9.23 -6.91
C ARG A 31 6.30 -8.98 -8.41
N GLU A 32 5.33 -9.47 -9.18
CA GLU A 32 5.32 -9.27 -10.62
C GLU A 32 5.17 -7.80 -10.98
N TYR A 33 4.27 -7.12 -10.29
CA TYR A 33 4.05 -5.70 -10.53
C TYR A 33 5.32 -4.90 -10.22
N ALA A 34 5.94 -5.19 -9.07
CA ALA A 34 7.16 -4.49 -8.67
C ALA A 34 8.29 -4.73 -9.67
N ALA A 35 8.42 -5.97 -10.14
CA ALA A 35 9.45 -6.31 -11.13
C ALA A 35 9.22 -5.55 -12.44
N GLU A 36 7.98 -5.49 -12.88
CA GLU A 36 7.63 -4.82 -14.13
C GLU A 36 7.94 -3.32 -14.06
N LEU A 37 7.67 -2.71 -12.93
CA LEU A 37 7.91 -1.29 -12.75
C LEU A 37 9.32 -0.99 -12.22
N ARG A 38 10.12 -2.02 -12.02
CA ARG A 38 11.49 -1.90 -11.54
C ARG A 38 11.57 -1.28 -10.16
N TYR A 39 10.64 -1.67 -9.30
CA TYR A 39 10.70 -1.31 -7.90
C TYR A 39 11.55 -2.33 -7.17
N GLU A 40 12.32 -1.88 -6.21
CA GLU A 40 13.02 -2.77 -5.31
C GLU A 40 12.06 -3.17 -4.18
N VAL A 41 12.06 -4.43 -3.79
CA VAL A 41 11.14 -4.92 -2.76
C VAL A 41 11.82 -4.79 -1.40
N ALA A 42 11.19 -4.03 -0.50
CA ALA A 42 11.70 -3.87 0.84
C ALA A 42 11.33 -5.06 1.74
N GLY A 43 10.17 -5.63 1.53
CA GLY A 43 9.70 -6.74 2.35
C GLY A 43 8.20 -6.89 2.23
N GLU A 44 7.67 -7.81 3.04
CA GLU A 44 6.25 -8.13 3.06
C GLU A 44 5.76 -8.07 4.51
N TRP A 45 4.68 -7.35 4.74
CA TRP A 45 4.08 -7.21 6.07
C TRP A 45 2.63 -7.65 5.97
N ILE A 46 2.25 -8.64 6.74
CA ILE A 46 0.93 -9.27 6.60
C ILE A 46 0.28 -9.37 7.98
N ASP A 47 -0.84 -8.68 8.14
CA ASP A 47 -1.67 -8.85 9.33
C ASP A 47 -2.59 -10.04 9.12
N ARG A 48 -2.65 -10.93 10.10
CA ARG A 48 -3.37 -12.20 9.98
C ARG A 48 -4.42 -12.33 11.06
N GLY A 49 -5.41 -13.17 10.80
CA GLY A 49 -6.43 -13.49 11.78
C GLY A 49 -7.21 -12.28 12.23
N ASP A 50 -7.37 -12.14 13.53
CA ASP A 50 -8.13 -11.02 14.09
C ASP A 50 -7.49 -9.67 13.76
N ASP A 51 -6.17 -9.63 13.68
CA ASP A 51 -5.48 -8.38 13.31
C ASP A 51 -5.84 -7.95 11.90
N ALA A 52 -6.14 -8.89 11.02
CA ALA A 52 -6.53 -8.57 9.66
C ALA A 52 -7.95 -7.99 9.58
N LEU A 53 -8.77 -8.28 10.58
CA LEU A 53 -10.16 -7.83 10.61
C LEU A 53 -10.32 -6.49 11.32
N SER A 54 -9.32 -6.08 12.08
CA SER A 54 -9.42 -4.87 12.87
C SER A 54 -8.96 -3.66 12.07
N ASP A 55 -9.66 -2.55 12.19
CA ASP A 55 -9.18 -1.28 11.66
C ASP A 55 -8.48 -0.47 12.76
N ASP A 56 -8.53 -0.97 14.00
CA ASP A 56 -7.93 -0.26 15.12
C ASP A 56 -6.55 -0.79 15.48
N ARG A 57 -6.28 -2.04 15.16
CA ARG A 57 -5.05 -2.66 15.58
C ARG A 57 -4.50 -3.52 14.44
N ARG A 58 -3.48 -3.02 13.80
CA ARG A 58 -2.80 -3.71 12.72
C ARG A 58 -1.30 -3.66 12.94
N PRO A 59 -0.77 -4.57 13.76
CA PRO A 59 0.64 -4.48 14.14
C PRO A 59 1.60 -4.57 12.98
N GLN A 60 1.29 -5.35 11.95
CA GLN A 60 2.18 -5.44 10.80
C GLN A 60 2.11 -4.17 9.94
N PHE A 61 0.94 -3.57 9.83
CA PHE A 61 0.84 -2.29 9.14
C PHE A 61 1.65 -1.24 9.87
N ASP A 62 1.57 -1.20 11.19
CA ASP A 62 2.34 -0.24 11.98
C ASP A 62 3.85 -0.47 11.82
N ALA A 63 4.28 -1.72 11.82
CA ALA A 63 5.68 -2.05 11.61
C ALA A 63 6.14 -1.63 10.21
N MET A 64 5.29 -1.84 9.22
CA MET A 64 5.58 -1.43 7.85
C MET A 64 5.74 0.08 7.77
N LEU A 65 4.86 0.84 8.44
CA LEU A 65 4.96 2.30 8.44
C LEU A 65 6.27 2.78 9.05
N ASP A 66 6.70 2.14 10.15
CA ASP A 66 7.96 2.52 10.76
C ASP A 66 9.13 2.28 9.82
N ALA A 67 9.14 1.13 9.14
CA ALA A 67 10.20 0.81 8.20
C ALA A 67 10.18 1.77 7.00
N LEU A 68 8.98 2.05 6.51
CA LEU A 68 8.82 2.93 5.36
C LEU A 68 9.28 4.35 5.71
N ALA A 69 8.89 4.84 6.87
CA ALA A 69 9.28 6.18 7.31
C ALA A 69 10.80 6.29 7.43
N GLY A 70 11.44 5.28 7.99
CA GLY A 70 12.88 5.28 8.10
C GLY A 70 13.56 5.31 6.74
N ALA A 71 13.07 4.51 5.80
CA ALA A 71 13.65 4.47 4.46
C ALA A 71 13.38 5.74 3.67
N SER A 72 12.30 6.45 3.98
CA SER A 72 11.91 7.64 3.22
C SER A 72 12.91 8.78 3.36
N VAL A 73 13.80 8.69 4.34
CA VAL A 73 14.80 9.72 4.57
C VAL A 73 15.71 9.89 3.36
N ASP A 74 16.06 8.78 2.71
CA ASP A 74 16.98 8.83 1.58
C ASP A 74 16.52 8.01 0.36
N ARG A 75 15.31 7.49 0.38
CA ARG A 75 14.78 6.69 -0.73
C ARG A 75 13.36 7.12 -1.05
N THR A 76 12.97 6.95 -2.29
CA THR A 76 11.57 7.03 -2.68
C THR A 76 10.90 5.74 -2.23
N VAL A 77 9.79 5.85 -1.50
CA VAL A 77 9.14 4.68 -0.90
C VAL A 77 7.65 4.68 -1.22
N LEU A 78 7.10 3.49 -1.31
CA LEU A 78 5.66 3.32 -1.53
C LEU A 78 5.18 2.05 -0.84
N CYS A 79 3.90 2.04 -0.54
CA CYS A 79 3.22 0.83 -0.05
C CYS A 79 2.49 0.21 -1.23
N LEU A 80 2.79 -1.04 -1.53
CA LEU A 80 2.16 -1.75 -2.63
C LEU A 80 1.18 -2.76 -2.08
N ILE A 81 -0.07 -2.66 -2.50
CA ILE A 81 -1.14 -3.55 -2.08
C ILE A 81 -1.80 -4.15 -3.31
N ASN A 82 -2.44 -5.30 -3.13
CA ASN A 82 -3.13 -5.94 -4.25
C ASN A 82 -4.34 -5.12 -4.69
N GLY A 83 -5.05 -4.54 -3.73
CA GLY A 83 -6.18 -3.67 -4.00
C GLY A 83 -6.46 -2.85 -2.76
N TRP A 84 -7.28 -1.83 -2.92
CA TRP A 84 -7.54 -0.89 -1.82
C TRP A 84 -8.19 -1.57 -0.62
N ASP A 85 -8.97 -2.63 -0.85
CA ASP A 85 -9.61 -3.35 0.25
C ASP A 85 -8.62 -4.06 1.15
N ARG A 86 -7.36 -4.17 0.73
CA ARG A 86 -6.33 -4.69 1.64
C ARG A 86 -6.03 -3.69 2.76
N LEU A 87 -6.37 -2.43 2.58
CA LEU A 87 -6.30 -1.47 3.68
C LEU A 87 -7.60 -1.50 4.47
N SER A 88 -8.72 -1.26 3.82
CA SER A 88 -10.01 -1.39 4.47
C SER A 88 -11.10 -1.36 3.41
N ARG A 89 -12.22 -2.02 3.68
CA ARG A 89 -13.39 -1.92 2.84
C ARG A 89 -14.20 -0.66 3.15
N ASP A 90 -13.96 -0.09 4.33
CA ASP A 90 -14.61 1.16 4.70
C ASP A 90 -13.84 2.32 4.06
N PRO A 91 -14.48 3.15 3.22
CA PRO A 91 -13.76 4.22 2.53
C PRO A 91 -13.07 5.20 3.46
N GLY A 92 -13.69 5.54 4.59
CA GLY A 92 -13.09 6.47 5.54
C GLY A 92 -11.85 5.88 6.20
N ARG A 93 -11.94 4.60 6.60
CA ARG A 93 -10.80 3.93 7.20
C ARG A 93 -9.69 3.72 6.18
N CYS A 94 -10.04 3.37 4.95
CA CYS A 94 -9.07 3.24 3.88
C CYS A 94 -8.32 4.54 3.69
N GLY A 95 -9.04 5.67 3.67
CA GLY A 95 -8.43 6.99 3.55
C GLY A 95 -7.49 7.29 4.71
N HIS A 96 -7.85 6.87 5.91
CA HIS A 96 -6.99 7.08 7.08
C HIS A 96 -5.67 6.31 6.94
N PHE A 97 -5.73 5.05 6.50
CA PHE A 97 -4.50 4.28 6.27
C PHE A 97 -3.63 4.93 5.20
N ARG A 98 -4.25 5.38 4.12
CA ARG A 98 -3.52 6.05 3.05
C ARG A 98 -2.87 7.33 3.53
N TYR A 99 -3.59 8.10 4.34
CA TYR A 99 -3.06 9.31 4.93
C TYR A 99 -1.81 9.01 5.77
N ARG A 100 -1.86 7.95 6.55
CA ARG A 100 -0.71 7.57 7.38
C ARG A 100 0.50 7.22 6.52
N ILE A 101 0.29 6.58 5.39
CA ILE A 101 1.37 6.27 4.47
C ILE A 101 1.97 7.56 3.89
N HIS A 102 1.12 8.50 3.51
CA HIS A 102 1.60 9.80 3.02
C HIS A 102 2.39 10.53 4.10
N MET A 103 1.91 10.52 5.32
CA MET A 103 2.61 11.20 6.40
C MET A 103 3.93 10.52 6.74
N ALA A 104 4.07 9.25 6.43
CA ALA A 104 5.33 8.54 6.61
C ALA A 104 6.32 8.79 5.46
N GLY A 105 5.89 9.47 4.41
CA GLY A 105 6.78 9.86 3.32
C GLY A 105 6.58 9.09 2.02
N GLY A 106 5.54 8.27 1.92
CA GLY A 106 5.31 7.46 0.73
C GLY A 106 3.98 7.71 0.07
N TRP A 107 3.60 6.79 -0.79
CA TRP A 107 2.27 6.78 -1.40
C TRP A 107 1.80 5.35 -1.48
N THR A 108 0.53 5.13 -1.83
CA THR A 108 -0.04 3.80 -1.97
C THR A 108 -0.29 3.50 -3.44
N GLU A 109 -0.01 2.26 -3.83
CA GLU A 109 -0.18 1.83 -5.20
C GLU A 109 -0.76 0.43 -5.21
N THR A 110 -1.63 0.13 -6.20
CA THR A 110 -2.22 -1.20 -6.31
C THR A 110 -1.62 -1.94 -7.50
N THR A 111 -1.77 -3.27 -7.50
CA THR A 111 -1.25 -4.08 -8.60
C THR A 111 -2.03 -3.91 -9.90
N THR A 112 -3.14 -3.16 -9.86
CA THR A 112 -3.87 -2.82 -11.09
C THR A 112 -3.43 -1.47 -11.65
N GLY A 113 -2.40 -0.85 -11.06
CA GLY A 113 -1.85 0.37 -11.59
C GLY A 113 -2.47 1.64 -11.08
N GLU A 114 -3.32 1.55 -10.06
CA GLU A 114 -3.89 2.73 -9.43
C GLU A 114 -2.96 3.22 -8.33
N ASP A 115 -2.90 4.54 -8.14
CA ASP A 115 -2.08 5.07 -7.07
C ASP A 115 -2.62 6.40 -6.59
N ASP A 116 -2.16 6.83 -5.42
CA ASP A 116 -2.47 8.13 -4.87
C ASP A 116 -1.21 9.00 -4.77
N ARG A 117 -0.24 8.72 -5.60
CA ARG A 117 1.02 9.47 -5.61
C ARG A 117 0.76 10.92 -5.98
N PRO A 118 1.25 11.86 -5.18
CA PRO A 118 1.09 13.27 -5.51
C PRO A 118 1.73 13.59 -6.86
N GLY A 119 0.98 14.27 -7.70
CA GLY A 119 1.47 14.64 -9.02
C GLY A 119 1.45 13.55 -10.06
N SER A 120 0.87 12.40 -9.74
CA SER A 120 0.80 11.29 -10.68
C SER A 120 -0.12 11.63 -11.84
N THR A 121 0.28 11.21 -13.05
CA THR A 121 -0.58 11.31 -14.22
C THR A 121 -1.39 10.05 -14.45
N ARG A 122 -1.21 9.04 -13.61
CA ARG A 122 -1.94 7.79 -13.74
C ARG A 122 -3.39 7.98 -13.34
N PRO A 123 -4.29 7.21 -13.91
CA PRO A 123 -5.69 7.27 -13.48
C PRO A 123 -5.81 6.93 -12.01
N ARG A 124 -6.63 7.67 -11.31
CA ARG A 124 -6.86 7.42 -9.90
C ARG A 124 -8.06 6.52 -9.75
N ALA A 125 -8.08 5.80 -8.63
CA ALA A 125 -9.16 4.87 -8.35
C ALA A 125 -10.35 5.58 -7.73
N LEU A 126 -10.83 6.61 -8.36
CA LEU A 126 -11.91 7.41 -7.79
C LEU A 126 -13.20 6.62 -7.63
N THR A 127 -13.44 5.72 -8.56
CA THR A 127 -14.64 4.90 -8.47
C THR A 127 -14.60 3.89 -7.36
N ALA A 128 -13.40 3.53 -6.91
CA ALA A 128 -13.24 2.59 -5.82
C ALA A 128 -13.25 3.27 -4.46
N PHE A 129 -13.20 4.59 -4.45
CA PHE A 129 -13.13 5.34 -3.20
C PHE A 129 -14.05 6.51 -3.23
N PRO A 130 -15.26 6.35 -2.74
CA PRO A 130 -16.18 7.48 -2.69
C PRO A 130 -15.60 8.70 -2.00
N PHE A 131 -14.82 8.50 -0.94
CA PHE A 131 -14.26 9.62 -0.25
C PHE A 131 -13.23 10.38 -1.09
N ALA A 132 -12.60 9.73 -2.02
CA ALA A 132 -11.61 10.39 -2.83
C ALA A 132 -12.22 11.32 -3.86
N VAL A 133 -13.48 11.12 -4.12
CA VAL A 133 -14.19 11.97 -5.03
C VAL A 133 -14.45 13.29 -4.41
N VAL A 134 -14.58 13.21 -3.15
CA VAL A 134 -14.93 14.33 -2.43
C VAL A 134 -13.90 15.31 -2.34
N PRO A 135 -13.05 15.11 -2.22
CA PRO A 135 -12.17 16.05 -1.83
C PRO A 135 -11.53 16.71 -2.77
N GLU A 136 -11.91 16.21 -2.77
CA GLU A 136 -11.39 16.40 -3.28
C GLU A 136 -11.52 16.83 -4.08
N ALA A 137 -12.12 16.72 -3.94
CA ALA A 137 -12.22 16.77 -4.49
C ALA A 137 -11.98 17.32 -4.94
N ALA A 138 -12.09 17.24 -4.81
CA ALA A 138 -11.84 17.58 -5.12
C ALA A 138 -11.46 18.19 -5.44
N SER A 139 -11.40 18.19 -5.29
CA SER A 139 -11.06 18.70 -5.47
C SER A 139 -10.85 19.13 -5.66
#